data_7416842baea01fc58f71dc43ae9d2c24
#
_entry.id   7416842baea01fc58f71dc43ae9d2c24
#
_cell.length_a   1.000
_cell.length_b   1.000
_cell.length_c   1.000
_cell.angle_alpha   90.00
_cell.angle_beta   90.00
_cell.angle_gamma   90.00
#
_symmetry.space_group_name_H-M   'P 1'
#
loop_
_entity.id
_entity.type
_entity.pdbx_description
1 polymer ?
#
loop_
_entity_poly.entity_id
_entity_poly.type
_entity_poly.pdbx_seq_one_letter_code
_entity_poly.pdbx_strand_id
1 'polypeptide(L)'
;MTTHLPDSPVGQQTMTKVTRRLIPFLVLLYFVNYLDRVNISFAGPNGMNEDLAMSAKMFGFASGIFFIGYFLLEVPSNIALHKFGGRRWLARIMLTWGIISTAIAFVPNAETLIALRFLLGVAEAGFFPGVILYLTFWFPEKQRSKAISLFMVAVPVSTAIGSTLSSLIIDWGHGLFGLEGWRVMFLIEGLPAVVLAFVCWFYLTDRPAEATWLDNDEKNWLETILDYERSMTETGHSWPLKKALSHPRILLLAFIYFGITYGLYAVGFFLPTIIAGFQEQYGTHLSIIERGLVTSVPYVVAAVVMVPWARHSDRTGERVWHVAIPAIVGGVSIPVALYMTDPYLAMIAVTLSTCSVMCALPVFWSLPSTFLTGLAAAGGIALINSIGNLSGFSGPYITGWLTGLTGNARLALWVVGALSLAAAAVVVYLGVKPGPDREVERLDQAG
;
A
#
# COMPACT_ATOMS: atom_id res chain seq x y z
N MET A 1 0.48 3.73 42.31
CA MET A 1 -0.01 4.71 41.33
C MET A 1 0.99 5.02 40.18
N THR A 2 2.28 4.74 40.34
CA THR A 2 3.32 5.03 39.32
C THR A 2 3.51 3.95 38.25
N THR A 3 2.89 2.77 38.38
CA THR A 3 3.04 1.62 37.47
C THR A 3 2.18 1.70 36.19
N HIS A 4 1.22 2.63 36.12
CA HIS A 4 0.28 2.76 34.99
C HIS A 4 0.64 3.88 34.02
N LEU A 5 1.77 4.57 34.17
CA LEU A 5 2.22 5.57 33.23
C LEU A 5 2.77 4.90 31.96
N PRO A 6 2.51 5.46 30.76
CA PRO A 6 3.00 4.91 29.47
C PRO A 6 4.52 4.68 29.44
N ASP A 7 5.29 5.45 30.21
CA ASP A 7 6.74 5.40 30.27
C ASP A 7 7.27 4.62 31.49
N SER A 8 6.43 3.80 32.17
CA SER A 8 6.87 2.93 33.25
C SER A 8 7.85 1.84 32.77
N PRO A 9 8.77 1.32 33.63
CA PRO A 9 9.66 0.22 33.25
C PRO A 9 8.90 -1.00 32.73
N VAL A 10 7.76 -1.37 33.33
CA VAL A 10 6.89 -2.45 32.90
C VAL A 10 6.36 -2.14 31.51
N GLY A 11 5.90 -0.90 31.25
CA GLY A 11 5.39 -0.49 29.94
C GLY A 11 6.44 -0.58 28.83
N GLN A 12 7.65 -0.12 29.08
CA GLN A 12 8.75 -0.20 28.12
C GLN A 12 9.12 -1.66 27.80
N GLN A 13 9.17 -2.52 28.82
CA GLN A 13 9.44 -3.95 28.66
C GLN A 13 8.32 -4.63 27.87
N THR A 14 7.05 -4.39 28.24
CA THR A 14 5.87 -4.92 27.57
C THR A 14 5.87 -4.55 26.08
N MET A 15 6.03 -3.26 25.78
CA MET A 15 6.03 -2.79 24.40
C MET A 15 7.20 -3.32 23.58
N THR A 16 8.35 -3.55 24.21
CA THR A 16 9.48 -4.21 23.54
C THR A 16 9.16 -5.65 23.17
N LYS A 17 8.55 -6.43 24.08
CA LYS A 17 8.12 -7.81 23.81
C LYS A 17 7.06 -7.85 22.72
N VAL A 18 6.00 -7.02 22.83
CA VAL A 18 4.91 -6.93 21.84
C VAL A 18 5.47 -6.57 20.46
N THR A 19 6.32 -5.54 20.38
CA THR A 19 6.91 -5.10 19.11
C THR A 19 7.76 -6.20 18.47
N ARG A 20 8.66 -6.83 19.24
CA ARG A 20 9.54 -7.89 18.73
C ARG A 20 8.79 -9.13 18.30
N ARG A 21 7.64 -9.43 18.90
CA ARG A 21 6.84 -10.59 18.56
C ARG A 21 5.92 -10.32 17.38
N LEU A 22 5.18 -9.22 17.36
CA LEU A 22 4.13 -9.00 16.38
C LEU A 22 4.64 -8.33 15.10
N ILE A 23 5.46 -7.29 15.19
CA ILE A 23 5.81 -6.48 14.02
C ILE A 23 6.59 -7.27 12.97
N PRO A 24 7.64 -8.05 13.28
CA PRO A 24 8.36 -8.80 12.25
C PRO A 24 7.45 -9.79 11.52
N PHE A 25 6.54 -10.46 12.24
CA PHE A 25 5.61 -11.40 11.65
C PHE A 25 4.59 -10.69 10.74
N LEU A 26 3.99 -9.59 11.22
CA LEU A 26 3.04 -8.81 10.40
C LEU A 26 3.72 -8.20 9.17
N VAL A 27 4.98 -7.76 9.28
CA VAL A 27 5.79 -7.31 8.14
C VAL A 27 6.00 -8.44 7.13
N LEU A 28 6.30 -9.65 7.60
CA LEU A 28 6.42 -10.83 6.72
C LEU A 28 5.10 -11.14 6.02
N LEU A 29 3.98 -11.10 6.73
CA LEU A 29 2.65 -11.31 6.12
C LEU A 29 2.36 -10.27 5.04
N TYR A 30 2.68 -9.00 5.31
CA TYR A 30 2.45 -7.91 4.35
C TYR A 30 3.44 -7.94 3.18
N PHE A 31 4.67 -8.41 3.44
CA PHE A 31 5.65 -8.67 2.38
C PHE A 31 5.11 -9.66 1.34
N VAL A 32 4.60 -10.82 1.79
CA VAL A 32 4.01 -11.82 0.90
C VAL A 32 2.74 -11.28 0.24
N ASN A 33 1.89 -10.57 0.99
CA ASN A 33 0.70 -9.94 0.46
C ASN A 33 1.01 -8.97 -0.69
N TYR A 34 1.99 -8.09 -0.51
CA TYR A 34 2.34 -7.10 -1.52
C TYR A 34 3.06 -7.72 -2.72
N LEU A 35 3.83 -8.78 -2.50
CA LEU A 35 4.45 -9.57 -3.58
C LEU A 35 3.37 -10.16 -4.50
N ASP A 36 2.38 -10.87 -3.95
CA ASP A 36 1.26 -11.44 -4.69
C ASP A 36 0.41 -10.38 -5.43
N ARG A 37 0.35 -9.18 -4.90
CA ARG A 37 -0.38 -8.06 -5.53
C ARG A 37 0.28 -7.58 -6.81
N VAL A 38 1.61 -7.51 -6.83
CA VAL A 38 2.38 -6.91 -7.92
C VAL A 38 3.02 -7.91 -8.88
N ASN A 39 3.05 -9.20 -8.55
CA ASN A 39 3.73 -10.24 -9.35
C ASN A 39 3.23 -10.34 -10.80
N ILE A 40 1.96 -10.02 -11.06
CA ILE A 40 1.41 -9.95 -12.42
C ILE A 40 2.19 -8.96 -13.31
N SER A 41 2.78 -7.91 -12.73
CA SER A 41 3.57 -6.92 -13.47
C SER A 41 4.87 -7.52 -14.05
N PHE A 42 5.42 -8.54 -13.38
CA PHE A 42 6.58 -9.27 -13.87
C PHE A 42 6.20 -10.40 -14.82
N ALA A 43 5.06 -11.07 -14.58
CA ALA A 43 4.54 -12.10 -15.47
C ALA A 43 4.21 -11.55 -16.86
N GLY A 44 3.58 -10.37 -16.94
CA GLY A 44 3.10 -9.76 -18.18
C GLY A 44 4.15 -9.72 -19.29
N PRO A 45 5.26 -8.97 -19.13
CA PRO A 45 6.30 -8.83 -20.14
C PRO A 45 7.22 -10.06 -20.28
N ASN A 46 7.05 -11.09 -19.44
CA ASN A 46 7.89 -12.28 -19.42
C ASN A 46 7.08 -13.55 -19.75
N GLY A 47 6.30 -13.49 -20.82
CA GLY A 47 5.63 -14.62 -21.45
C GLY A 47 4.11 -14.69 -21.20
N MET A 48 3.57 -14.17 -20.10
CA MET A 48 2.14 -14.29 -19.79
C MET A 48 1.25 -13.58 -20.84
N ASN A 49 1.64 -12.37 -21.28
CA ASN A 49 0.84 -11.63 -22.27
C ASN A 49 0.78 -12.37 -23.62
N GLU A 50 1.87 -13.01 -24.02
CA GLU A 50 1.95 -13.81 -25.24
C GLU A 50 1.15 -15.11 -25.12
N ASP A 51 1.36 -15.85 -24.03
CA ASP A 51 0.72 -17.15 -23.77
C ASP A 51 -0.82 -17.02 -23.67
N LEU A 52 -1.32 -15.94 -23.08
CA LEU A 52 -2.76 -15.67 -22.93
C LEU A 52 -3.31 -14.73 -24.01
N ALA A 53 -2.55 -14.39 -25.04
CA ALA A 53 -2.92 -13.45 -26.13
C ALA A 53 -3.49 -12.11 -25.62
N MET A 54 -2.86 -11.53 -24.60
CA MET A 54 -3.34 -10.33 -23.92
C MET A 54 -2.81 -9.05 -24.58
N SER A 55 -3.70 -8.15 -24.92
CA SER A 55 -3.32 -6.78 -25.26
C SER A 55 -2.93 -5.97 -24.01
N ALA A 56 -2.24 -4.83 -24.21
CA ALA A 56 -1.90 -3.91 -23.11
C ALA A 56 -3.16 -3.45 -22.34
N LYS A 57 -4.29 -3.24 -23.04
CA LYS A 57 -5.57 -2.91 -22.41
C LYS A 57 -6.08 -4.04 -21.52
N MET A 58 -6.02 -5.29 -21.99
CA MET A 58 -6.44 -6.46 -21.20
C MET A 58 -5.54 -6.67 -19.99
N PHE A 59 -4.23 -6.50 -20.15
CA PHE A 59 -3.28 -6.56 -19.05
C PHE A 59 -3.56 -5.48 -17.99
N GLY A 60 -3.79 -4.23 -18.42
CA GLY A 60 -4.17 -3.14 -17.51
C GLY A 60 -5.49 -3.41 -16.78
N PHE A 61 -6.49 -3.99 -17.48
CA PHE A 61 -7.75 -4.39 -16.86
C PHE A 61 -7.56 -5.54 -15.86
N ALA A 62 -6.84 -6.60 -16.23
CA ALA A 62 -6.53 -7.73 -15.33
C ALA A 62 -5.75 -7.28 -14.07
N SER A 63 -4.82 -6.34 -14.22
CA SER A 63 -4.08 -5.76 -13.10
C SER A 63 -4.99 -4.93 -12.19
N GLY A 64 -5.89 -4.14 -12.77
CA GLY A 64 -6.76 -3.22 -12.05
C GLY A 64 -7.99 -3.87 -11.41
N ILE A 65 -8.61 -4.89 -12.03
CA ILE A 65 -9.88 -5.49 -11.58
C ILE A 65 -9.80 -6.05 -10.14
N PHE A 66 -8.61 -6.42 -9.70
CA PHE A 66 -8.30 -6.78 -8.34
C PHE A 66 -8.81 -5.72 -7.33
N PHE A 67 -8.55 -4.44 -7.61
CA PHE A 67 -8.92 -3.34 -6.71
C PHE A 67 -10.42 -3.10 -6.64
N ILE A 68 -11.18 -3.47 -7.66
CA ILE A 68 -12.66 -3.46 -7.60
C ILE A 68 -13.15 -4.53 -6.63
N GLY A 69 -12.64 -5.75 -6.73
CA GLY A 69 -12.96 -6.83 -5.78
C GLY A 69 -12.58 -6.46 -4.34
N TYR A 70 -11.38 -5.90 -4.18
CA TYR A 70 -10.87 -5.42 -2.90
C TYR A 70 -11.79 -4.33 -2.29
N PHE A 71 -12.12 -3.29 -3.05
CA PHE A 71 -12.99 -2.19 -2.63
C PHE A 71 -14.37 -2.66 -2.16
N LEU A 72 -15.00 -3.58 -2.89
CA LEU A 72 -16.34 -4.08 -2.56
C LEU A 72 -16.39 -4.80 -1.22
N LEU A 73 -15.34 -5.53 -0.86
CA LEU A 73 -15.31 -6.38 0.33
C LEU A 73 -14.47 -5.80 1.49
N GLU A 74 -13.80 -4.68 1.33
CA GLU A 74 -12.93 -4.07 2.35
C GLU A 74 -13.70 -3.81 3.65
N VAL A 75 -14.85 -3.12 3.59
CA VAL A 75 -15.65 -2.79 4.77
C VAL A 75 -16.29 -4.03 5.38
N PRO A 76 -17.00 -4.91 4.63
CA PRO A 76 -17.53 -6.16 5.18
C PRO A 76 -16.46 -7.04 5.84
N SER A 77 -15.27 -7.11 5.26
CA SER A 77 -14.16 -7.90 5.80
C SER A 77 -13.65 -7.35 7.14
N ASN A 78 -13.56 -6.03 7.29
CA ASN A 78 -13.17 -5.41 8.56
C ASN A 78 -14.22 -5.61 9.67
N ILE A 79 -15.49 -5.54 9.34
CA ILE A 79 -16.58 -5.86 10.28
C ILE A 79 -16.46 -7.32 10.75
N ALA A 80 -16.19 -8.23 9.82
CA ALA A 80 -16.00 -9.63 10.14
C ALA A 80 -14.76 -9.87 11.02
N LEU A 81 -13.64 -9.17 10.76
CA LEU A 81 -12.44 -9.23 11.61
C LEU A 81 -12.75 -8.81 13.05
N HIS A 82 -13.52 -7.74 13.23
CA HIS A 82 -13.94 -7.28 14.55
C HIS A 82 -14.80 -8.34 15.28
N LYS A 83 -15.68 -9.04 14.53
CA LYS A 83 -16.59 -10.05 15.07
C LYS A 83 -15.90 -11.39 15.38
N PHE A 84 -15.02 -11.87 14.49
CA PHE A 84 -14.44 -13.22 14.56
C PHE A 84 -13.04 -13.26 15.18
N GLY A 85 -12.43 -12.10 15.45
CA GLY A 85 -11.05 -11.94 15.93
C GLY A 85 -10.03 -11.80 14.79
N GLY A 86 -8.93 -11.09 15.11
CA GLY A 86 -7.88 -10.79 14.13
C GLY A 86 -7.16 -12.05 13.65
N ARG A 87 -6.79 -12.95 14.58
CA ARG A 87 -6.09 -14.19 14.30
C ARG A 87 -6.82 -15.06 13.28
N ARG A 88 -8.09 -15.37 13.54
CA ARG A 88 -8.90 -16.24 12.69
C ARG A 88 -9.18 -15.62 11.34
N TRP A 89 -9.49 -14.32 11.34
CA TRP A 89 -9.90 -13.64 10.13
C TRP A 89 -8.72 -13.37 9.20
N LEU A 90 -7.57 -12.94 9.72
CA LEU A 90 -6.34 -12.77 8.92
C LEU A 90 -5.86 -14.11 8.36
N ALA A 91 -5.87 -15.19 9.15
CA ALA A 91 -5.53 -16.52 8.67
C ALA A 91 -6.46 -16.98 7.52
N ARG A 92 -7.80 -16.73 7.64
CA ARG A 92 -8.75 -17.01 6.56
C ARG A 92 -8.45 -16.21 5.30
N ILE A 93 -8.19 -14.90 5.45
CA ILE A 93 -7.83 -14.03 4.32
C ILE A 93 -6.60 -14.62 3.60
N MET A 94 -5.55 -14.92 4.35
CA MET A 94 -4.30 -15.46 3.79
C MET A 94 -4.52 -16.79 3.08
N LEU A 95 -5.28 -17.70 3.68
CA LEU A 95 -5.57 -19.00 3.08
C LEU A 95 -6.31 -18.86 1.74
N THR A 96 -7.38 -18.06 1.73
CA THR A 96 -8.22 -17.90 0.54
C THR A 96 -7.48 -17.16 -0.58
N TRP A 97 -6.73 -16.10 -0.26
CA TRP A 97 -5.95 -15.41 -1.30
C TRP A 97 -4.80 -16.30 -1.80
N GLY A 98 -4.07 -17.00 -0.92
CA GLY A 98 -2.95 -17.86 -1.31
C GLY A 98 -3.40 -19.00 -2.25
N ILE A 99 -4.56 -19.61 -1.99
CA ILE A 99 -5.15 -20.61 -2.91
C ILE A 99 -5.48 -19.98 -4.27
N ILE A 100 -6.10 -18.81 -4.29
CA ILE A 100 -6.48 -18.14 -5.55
C ILE A 100 -5.22 -17.68 -6.31
N SER A 101 -4.23 -17.08 -5.62
CA SER A 101 -2.96 -16.68 -6.22
C SER A 101 -2.24 -17.87 -6.86
N THR A 102 -2.15 -18.99 -6.15
CA THR A 102 -1.58 -20.24 -6.66
C THR A 102 -2.38 -20.78 -7.86
N ALA A 103 -3.72 -20.67 -7.85
CA ALA A 103 -4.56 -21.13 -8.93
C ALA A 103 -4.37 -20.33 -10.24
N ILE A 104 -3.86 -19.11 -10.19
CA ILE A 104 -3.49 -18.31 -11.36
C ILE A 104 -2.44 -19.03 -12.24
N ALA A 105 -1.57 -19.86 -11.64
CA ALA A 105 -0.61 -20.66 -12.39
C ALA A 105 -1.25 -21.58 -13.46
N PHE A 106 -2.52 -21.90 -13.31
CA PHE A 106 -3.23 -22.91 -14.14
C PHE A 106 -4.31 -22.29 -15.05
N VAL A 107 -4.37 -20.97 -15.20
CA VAL A 107 -5.37 -20.31 -16.05
C VAL A 107 -5.18 -20.68 -17.52
N PRO A 108 -6.25 -21.06 -18.23
CA PRO A 108 -6.17 -21.43 -19.65
C PRO A 108 -6.24 -20.23 -20.59
N ASN A 109 -6.78 -19.08 -20.15
CA ASN A 109 -7.04 -17.91 -20.97
C ASN A 109 -7.13 -16.62 -20.12
N ALA A 110 -7.17 -15.48 -20.80
CA ALA A 110 -7.21 -14.15 -20.17
C ALA A 110 -8.48 -13.92 -19.33
N GLU A 111 -9.64 -14.44 -19.76
CA GLU A 111 -10.91 -14.28 -19.04
C GLU A 111 -10.87 -14.95 -17.69
N THR A 112 -10.31 -16.16 -17.61
CA THR A 112 -10.12 -16.88 -16.35
C THR A 112 -9.12 -16.16 -15.44
N LEU A 113 -8.04 -15.61 -16.01
CA LEU A 113 -7.10 -14.76 -15.26
C LEU A 113 -7.83 -13.54 -14.66
N ILE A 114 -8.60 -12.81 -15.45
CA ILE A 114 -9.38 -11.65 -15.01
C ILE A 114 -10.34 -12.03 -13.87
N ALA A 115 -11.05 -13.16 -14.03
CA ALA A 115 -11.96 -13.65 -12.98
C ALA A 115 -11.21 -13.98 -11.68
N LEU A 116 -10.07 -14.68 -11.76
CA LEU A 116 -9.26 -15.00 -10.57
C LEU A 116 -8.62 -13.74 -9.96
N ARG A 117 -8.23 -12.76 -10.75
CA ARG A 117 -7.74 -11.45 -10.26
C ARG A 117 -8.82 -10.69 -9.48
N PHE A 118 -10.08 -10.70 -9.95
CA PHE A 118 -11.19 -10.14 -9.20
C PHE A 118 -11.42 -10.89 -7.89
N LEU A 119 -11.47 -12.23 -7.93
CA LEU A 119 -11.63 -13.08 -6.74
C LEU A 119 -10.46 -12.93 -5.76
N LEU A 120 -9.24 -12.73 -6.27
CA LEU A 120 -8.06 -12.45 -5.44
C LEU A 120 -8.25 -11.14 -4.66
N GLY A 121 -8.76 -10.09 -5.32
CA GLY A 121 -9.11 -8.84 -4.66
C GLY A 121 -10.17 -9.01 -3.58
N VAL A 122 -11.23 -9.78 -3.87
CA VAL A 122 -12.27 -10.15 -2.89
C VAL A 122 -11.69 -10.92 -1.69
N ALA A 123 -10.80 -11.88 -1.94
CA ALA A 123 -10.21 -12.72 -0.91
C ALA A 123 -9.22 -11.95 -0.02
N GLU A 124 -8.43 -11.04 -0.61
CA GLU A 124 -7.42 -10.22 0.07
C GLU A 124 -8.06 -9.01 0.79
N ALA A 125 -9.30 -8.66 0.42
CA ALA A 125 -9.99 -7.50 0.96
C ALA A 125 -10.00 -7.49 2.49
N GLY A 126 -9.62 -6.34 3.05
CA GLY A 126 -9.56 -6.15 4.50
C GLY A 126 -8.27 -6.63 5.17
N PHE A 127 -7.27 -7.16 4.43
CA PHE A 127 -6.00 -7.55 5.05
C PHE A 127 -5.26 -6.35 5.64
N PHE A 128 -4.95 -5.35 4.84
CA PHE A 128 -4.23 -4.15 5.30
C PHE A 128 -4.98 -3.41 6.41
N PRO A 129 -6.25 -2.96 6.23
CA PRO A 129 -6.97 -2.28 7.29
C PRO A 129 -7.26 -3.22 8.48
N GLY A 130 -7.36 -4.53 8.26
CA GLY A 130 -7.48 -5.53 9.32
C GLY A 130 -6.24 -5.61 10.20
N VAL A 131 -5.03 -5.56 9.62
CA VAL A 131 -3.79 -5.48 10.39
C VAL A 131 -3.70 -4.15 11.15
N ILE A 132 -4.09 -3.03 10.54
CA ILE A 132 -4.13 -1.73 11.24
C ILE A 132 -5.10 -1.81 12.44
N LEU A 133 -6.28 -2.39 12.26
CA LEU A 133 -7.22 -2.62 13.36
C LEU A 133 -6.64 -3.57 14.42
N TYR A 134 -5.99 -4.66 14.03
CA TYR A 134 -5.33 -5.58 14.94
C TYR A 134 -4.25 -4.87 15.78
N LEU A 135 -3.46 -3.98 15.16
CA LEU A 135 -2.47 -3.19 15.89
C LEU A 135 -3.09 -2.27 16.95
N THR A 136 -4.35 -1.81 16.79
CA THR A 136 -5.04 -1.03 17.84
C THR A 136 -5.37 -1.86 19.09
N PHE A 137 -5.38 -3.18 19.00
CA PHE A 137 -5.60 -4.07 20.14
C PHE A 137 -4.33 -4.34 20.95
N TRP A 138 -3.15 -3.96 20.43
CA TRP A 138 -1.85 -4.27 21.00
C TRP A 138 -0.97 -3.06 21.27
N PHE A 139 -1.22 -1.94 20.57
CA PHE A 139 -0.38 -0.75 20.65
C PHE A 139 -1.18 0.46 21.10
N PRO A 140 -0.83 1.07 22.25
CA PRO A 140 -1.31 2.38 22.64
C PRO A 140 -1.03 3.43 21.57
N GLU A 141 -1.84 4.49 21.51
CA GLU A 141 -1.82 5.52 20.46
C GLU A 141 -0.42 6.10 20.20
N LYS A 142 0.32 6.40 21.28
CA LYS A 142 1.67 6.96 21.23
C LYS A 142 2.67 6.05 20.47
N GLN A 143 2.53 4.71 20.54
CA GLN A 143 3.42 3.75 19.90
C GLN A 143 2.85 3.16 18.60
N ARG A 144 1.55 3.29 18.39
CA ARG A 144 0.83 2.74 17.23
C ARG A 144 1.34 3.31 15.91
N SER A 145 1.58 4.62 15.84
CA SER A 145 2.11 5.27 14.63
C SER A 145 3.45 4.69 14.21
N LYS A 146 4.34 4.40 15.17
CA LYS A 146 5.63 3.75 14.91
C LYS A 146 5.44 2.32 14.41
N ALA A 147 4.53 1.55 15.01
CA ALA A 147 4.23 0.18 14.59
C ALA A 147 3.69 0.13 13.16
N ILE A 148 2.75 1.03 12.81
CA ILE A 148 2.20 1.17 11.46
C ILE A 148 3.30 1.57 10.46
N SER A 149 4.16 2.53 10.81
CA SER A 149 5.27 2.95 9.94
C SER A 149 6.23 1.80 9.63
N LEU A 150 6.58 1.00 10.65
CA LEU A 150 7.42 -0.19 10.46
C LEU A 150 6.73 -1.24 9.57
N PHE A 151 5.43 -1.44 9.75
CA PHE A 151 4.65 -2.33 8.93
C PHE A 151 4.61 -1.88 7.46
N MET A 152 4.46 -0.58 7.20
CA MET A 152 4.41 -0.03 5.84
C MET A 152 5.74 -0.10 5.08
N VAL A 153 6.88 -0.24 5.76
CA VAL A 153 8.19 -0.47 5.10
C VAL A 153 8.18 -1.76 4.26
N ALA A 154 7.29 -2.70 4.57
CA ALA A 154 7.13 -3.91 3.76
C ALA A 154 6.82 -3.61 2.28
N VAL A 155 6.12 -2.51 1.95
CA VAL A 155 5.72 -2.16 0.57
C VAL A 155 6.93 -1.98 -0.35
N PRO A 156 7.83 -0.98 -0.14
CA PRO A 156 8.98 -0.81 -1.02
C PRO A 156 9.96 -1.98 -0.94
N VAL A 157 10.11 -2.61 0.23
CA VAL A 157 11.00 -3.77 0.41
C VAL A 157 10.47 -4.97 -0.36
N SER A 158 9.16 -5.25 -0.29
CA SER A 158 8.52 -6.33 -1.06
C SER A 158 8.65 -6.11 -2.55
N THR A 159 8.47 -4.88 -3.04
CA THR A 159 8.60 -4.60 -4.47
C THR A 159 10.07 -4.70 -4.92
N ALA A 160 11.02 -4.20 -4.12
CA ALA A 160 12.44 -4.27 -4.45
C ALA A 160 12.95 -5.72 -4.50
N ILE A 161 12.66 -6.52 -3.49
CA ILE A 161 13.06 -7.94 -3.44
C ILE A 161 12.22 -8.74 -4.44
N GLY A 162 10.92 -8.48 -4.51
CA GLY A 162 9.97 -9.18 -5.36
C GLY A 162 10.31 -9.07 -6.84
N SER A 163 10.74 -7.88 -7.30
CA SER A 163 11.13 -7.70 -8.71
C SER A 163 12.26 -8.63 -9.13
N THR A 164 13.27 -8.77 -8.29
CA THR A 164 14.37 -9.69 -8.54
C THR A 164 13.97 -11.15 -8.36
N LEU A 165 13.23 -11.45 -7.29
CA LEU A 165 12.78 -12.81 -6.97
C LEU A 165 11.84 -13.35 -8.04
N SER A 166 10.81 -12.61 -8.42
CA SER A 166 9.86 -12.99 -9.48
C SER A 166 10.58 -13.25 -10.80
N SER A 167 11.53 -12.37 -11.17
CA SER A 167 12.32 -12.54 -12.40
C SER A 167 13.22 -13.78 -12.36
N LEU A 168 13.86 -14.05 -11.22
CA LEU A 168 14.65 -15.28 -11.01
C LEU A 168 13.77 -16.52 -11.13
N ILE A 169 12.59 -16.52 -10.52
CA ILE A 169 11.67 -17.67 -10.57
C ILE A 169 11.16 -17.89 -11.99
N ILE A 170 10.84 -16.82 -12.72
CA ILE A 170 10.37 -16.91 -14.12
C ILE A 170 11.47 -17.52 -15.00
N ASP A 171 12.71 -17.05 -14.88
CA ASP A 171 13.83 -17.51 -15.69
C ASP A 171 14.20 -18.97 -15.39
N TRP A 172 14.41 -19.28 -14.10
CA TRP A 172 14.77 -20.64 -13.66
C TRP A 172 13.62 -21.64 -13.77
N GLY A 173 12.39 -21.18 -13.57
CA GLY A 173 11.20 -22.03 -13.53
C GLY A 173 10.69 -22.45 -14.91
N HIS A 174 11.20 -21.87 -16.00
CA HIS A 174 10.74 -22.22 -17.35
C HIS A 174 10.94 -23.70 -17.64
N GLY A 175 9.85 -24.38 -18.04
CA GLY A 175 9.84 -25.82 -18.28
C GLY A 175 9.71 -26.69 -17.01
N LEU A 176 9.79 -26.12 -15.81
CA LEU A 176 9.59 -26.89 -14.58
C LEU A 176 8.12 -27.34 -14.47
N PHE A 177 7.89 -28.60 -14.17
CA PHE A 177 6.57 -29.24 -14.19
C PHE A 177 5.84 -29.14 -15.55
N GLY A 178 6.55 -28.86 -16.65
CA GLY A 178 5.95 -28.62 -17.97
C GLY A 178 5.19 -27.29 -18.07
N LEU A 179 5.49 -26.33 -17.17
CA LEU A 179 4.85 -25.02 -17.11
C LEU A 179 5.76 -23.93 -17.64
N GLU A 180 5.16 -22.86 -18.16
CA GLU A 180 5.84 -21.61 -18.47
C GLU A 180 6.37 -20.93 -17.18
N GLY A 181 7.48 -20.19 -17.26
CA GLY A 181 8.13 -19.60 -16.08
C GLY A 181 7.23 -18.70 -15.25
N TRP A 182 6.37 -17.90 -15.91
CA TRP A 182 5.41 -17.03 -15.22
C TRP A 182 4.36 -17.83 -14.40
N ARG A 183 3.99 -19.06 -14.85
CA ARG A 183 3.09 -19.95 -14.12
C ARG A 183 3.76 -20.52 -12.88
N VAL A 184 5.03 -20.92 -13.01
CA VAL A 184 5.84 -21.37 -11.88
C VAL A 184 6.02 -20.27 -10.84
N MET A 185 6.16 -19.00 -11.26
CA MET A 185 6.23 -17.86 -10.36
C MET A 185 4.95 -17.74 -9.50
N PHE A 186 3.75 -17.77 -10.10
CA PHE A 186 2.51 -17.73 -9.33
C PHE A 186 2.35 -18.93 -8.38
N LEU A 187 2.80 -20.10 -8.80
CA LEU A 187 2.80 -21.30 -7.96
C LEU A 187 3.69 -21.13 -6.72
N ILE A 188 4.93 -20.68 -6.92
CA ILE A 188 5.93 -20.56 -5.83
C ILE A 188 5.63 -19.38 -4.92
N GLU A 189 5.15 -18.25 -5.45
CA GLU A 189 4.87 -17.04 -4.66
C GLU A 189 3.53 -17.13 -3.92
N GLY A 190 2.52 -17.83 -4.46
CA GLY A 190 1.24 -18.01 -3.80
C GLY A 190 1.26 -19.01 -2.64
N LEU A 191 2.08 -20.06 -2.71
CA LEU A 191 2.17 -21.09 -1.66
C LEU A 191 2.59 -20.56 -0.28
N PRO A 192 3.54 -19.61 -0.14
CA PRO A 192 3.88 -19.04 1.15
C PRO A 192 2.71 -18.43 1.90
N ALA A 193 1.74 -17.81 1.21
CA ALA A 193 0.54 -17.27 1.83
C ALA A 193 -0.31 -18.38 2.47
N VAL A 194 -0.43 -19.54 1.80
CA VAL A 194 -1.15 -20.70 2.34
C VAL A 194 -0.46 -21.23 3.59
N VAL A 195 0.87 -21.39 3.55
CA VAL A 195 1.66 -21.86 4.71
C VAL A 195 1.55 -20.87 5.87
N LEU A 196 1.73 -19.59 5.59
CA LEU A 196 1.65 -18.53 6.60
C LEU A 196 0.25 -18.35 7.18
N ALA A 197 -0.81 -18.75 6.47
CA ALA A 197 -2.16 -18.81 7.03
C ALA A 197 -2.25 -19.74 8.24
N PHE A 198 -1.67 -20.93 8.16
CA PHE A 198 -1.60 -21.85 9.28
C PHE A 198 -0.69 -21.32 10.39
N VAL A 199 0.47 -20.74 10.05
CA VAL A 199 1.35 -20.11 11.04
C VAL A 199 0.60 -18.96 11.74
N CYS A 200 -0.11 -18.11 11.00
CA CYS A 200 -0.92 -17.01 11.53
C CYS A 200 -1.94 -17.50 12.56
N TRP A 201 -2.63 -18.61 12.23
CA TRP A 201 -3.64 -19.21 13.12
C TRP A 201 -3.08 -19.63 14.48
N PHE A 202 -1.84 -20.14 14.53
CA PHE A 202 -1.24 -20.61 15.78
C PHE A 202 -0.37 -19.56 16.47
N TYR A 203 0.20 -18.61 15.74
CA TYR A 203 1.17 -17.63 16.25
C TYR A 203 0.52 -16.36 16.80
N LEU A 204 -0.51 -15.84 16.12
CA LEU A 204 -1.19 -14.62 16.57
C LEU A 204 -2.11 -14.92 17.76
N THR A 205 -2.32 -13.91 18.59
CA THR A 205 -3.25 -13.91 19.71
C THR A 205 -4.21 -12.74 19.53
N ASP A 206 -5.51 -12.92 19.79
CA ASP A 206 -6.49 -11.88 19.51
C ASP A 206 -6.40 -10.68 20.46
N ARG A 207 -6.14 -10.93 21.75
CA ARG A 207 -6.13 -9.89 22.80
C ARG A 207 -4.97 -10.10 23.77
N PRO A 208 -4.50 -9.01 24.45
CA PRO A 208 -3.45 -9.12 25.48
C PRO A 208 -3.79 -10.09 26.60
N ALA A 209 -5.04 -10.13 27.07
CA ALA A 209 -5.50 -11.05 28.09
C ALA A 209 -5.22 -12.53 27.79
N GLU A 210 -5.31 -12.90 26.50
CA GLU A 210 -5.11 -14.27 26.04
C GLU A 210 -3.63 -14.61 25.80
N ALA A 211 -2.72 -13.63 25.92
CA ALA A 211 -1.31 -13.81 25.57
C ALA A 211 -0.58 -14.62 26.66
N THR A 212 -0.19 -15.83 26.34
CA THR A 212 0.59 -16.71 27.24
C THR A 212 2.06 -16.29 27.38
N TRP A 213 2.53 -15.41 26.53
CA TRP A 213 3.91 -14.91 26.47
C TRP A 213 4.12 -13.56 27.18
N LEU A 214 3.05 -12.95 27.74
CA LEU A 214 3.08 -11.82 28.66
C LEU A 214 2.84 -12.33 30.09
N ASP A 215 3.53 -11.73 31.06
CA ASP A 215 3.21 -11.95 32.47
C ASP A 215 1.97 -11.14 32.90
N ASN A 216 1.50 -11.38 34.14
CA ASN A 216 0.26 -10.75 34.60
C ASN A 216 0.39 -9.23 34.75
N ASP A 217 1.55 -8.72 35.16
CA ASP A 217 1.75 -7.27 35.32
C ASP A 217 1.79 -6.58 33.95
N GLU A 218 2.42 -7.21 32.96
CA GLU A 218 2.47 -6.75 31.58
C GLU A 218 1.07 -6.72 30.93
N LYS A 219 0.26 -7.77 31.14
CA LYS A 219 -1.13 -7.82 30.68
C LYS A 219 -1.98 -6.72 31.30
N ASN A 220 -1.96 -6.63 32.64
CA ASN A 220 -2.74 -5.65 33.36
C ASN A 220 -2.37 -4.22 32.98
N TRP A 221 -1.08 -3.94 32.81
CA TRP A 221 -0.61 -2.63 32.34
C TRP A 221 -1.16 -2.31 30.95
N LEU A 222 -1.03 -3.24 30.00
CA LEU A 222 -1.44 -3.01 28.62
C LEU A 222 -2.96 -2.86 28.48
N GLU A 223 -3.74 -3.72 29.15
CA GLU A 223 -5.21 -3.63 29.16
C GLU A 223 -5.69 -2.33 29.79
N THR A 224 -5.11 -1.93 30.93
CA THR A 224 -5.49 -0.67 31.61
C THR A 224 -5.29 0.54 30.68
N ILE A 225 -4.19 0.62 29.94
CA ILE A 225 -3.94 1.75 29.04
C ILE A 225 -4.87 1.70 27.82
N LEU A 226 -5.05 0.53 27.19
CA LEU A 226 -5.92 0.40 26.03
C LEU A 226 -7.39 0.68 26.38
N ASP A 227 -7.86 0.26 27.53
CA ASP A 227 -9.24 0.53 27.99
C ASP A 227 -9.42 2.01 28.36
N TYR A 228 -8.40 2.66 28.94
CA TYR A 228 -8.41 4.09 29.17
C TYR A 228 -8.52 4.88 27.87
N GLU A 229 -7.67 4.57 26.86
CA GLU A 229 -7.73 5.23 25.56
C GLU A 229 -9.09 5.01 24.87
N ARG A 230 -9.67 3.80 24.99
CA ARG A 230 -10.98 3.47 24.43
C ARG A 230 -12.09 4.30 25.08
N SER A 231 -12.08 4.40 26.41
CA SER A 231 -13.06 5.20 27.16
C SER A 231 -13.03 6.69 26.80
N MET A 232 -11.82 7.23 26.58
CA MET A 232 -11.65 8.63 26.14
C MET A 232 -12.16 8.88 24.71
N THR A 233 -12.03 7.89 23.82
CA THR A 233 -12.51 7.98 22.46
C THR A 233 -14.03 7.92 22.37
N GLU A 234 -14.69 7.15 23.23
CA GLU A 234 -16.15 7.01 23.27
C GLU A 234 -16.86 8.27 23.81
N THR A 235 -16.20 9.08 24.64
CA THR A 235 -16.74 10.32 25.21
C THR A 235 -16.55 11.54 24.30
N GLY A 236 -15.76 11.44 23.23
CA GLY A 236 -15.47 12.53 22.30
C GLY A 236 -16.68 12.93 21.44
N HIS A 237 -16.90 14.25 21.25
CA HIS A 237 -17.90 14.78 20.32
C HIS A 237 -17.55 14.35 18.89
N SER A 238 -18.39 13.49 18.30
CA SER A 238 -18.20 13.01 16.93
C SER A 238 -19.10 13.74 15.94
N TRP A 239 -18.55 14.20 14.84
CA TRP A 239 -19.36 14.67 13.72
C TRP A 239 -20.27 13.53 13.20
N PRO A 240 -21.51 13.84 12.79
CA PRO A 240 -22.32 12.83 12.10
C PRO A 240 -21.57 12.32 10.86
N LEU A 241 -21.47 11.02 10.73
CA LEU A 241 -20.73 10.36 9.64
C LEU A 241 -21.10 10.93 8.26
N LYS A 242 -22.37 11.16 7.99
CA LYS A 242 -22.87 11.73 6.74
C LYS A 242 -22.28 13.12 6.46
N LYS A 243 -22.15 13.96 7.50
CA LYS A 243 -21.58 15.31 7.39
C LYS A 243 -20.07 15.24 7.16
N ALA A 244 -19.38 14.31 7.79
CA ALA A 244 -17.97 14.07 7.55
C ALA A 244 -17.70 13.59 6.11
N LEU A 245 -18.47 12.62 5.61
CA LEU A 245 -18.30 12.04 4.27
C LEU A 245 -18.57 13.06 3.13
N SER A 246 -19.41 14.08 3.36
CA SER A 246 -19.71 15.13 2.37
C SER A 246 -18.84 16.39 2.51
N HIS A 247 -17.89 16.41 3.47
CA HIS A 247 -17.11 17.61 3.72
C HIS A 247 -16.07 17.85 2.60
N PRO A 248 -16.01 19.05 2.00
CA PRO A 248 -15.13 19.34 0.85
C PRO A 248 -13.65 19.02 1.11
N ARG A 249 -13.15 19.25 2.32
CA ARG A 249 -11.75 18.93 2.68
C ARG A 249 -11.46 17.42 2.60
N ILE A 250 -12.40 16.56 3.00
CA ILE A 250 -12.22 15.11 2.91
C ILE A 250 -12.16 14.67 1.46
N LEU A 251 -13.03 15.24 0.61
CA LEU A 251 -13.02 14.96 -0.84
C LEU A 251 -11.72 15.45 -1.50
N LEU A 252 -11.21 16.62 -1.10
CA LEU A 252 -9.91 17.12 -1.59
C LEU A 252 -8.75 16.23 -1.14
N LEU A 253 -8.75 15.76 0.11
CA LEU A 253 -7.75 14.80 0.58
C LEU A 253 -7.86 13.46 -0.15
N ALA A 254 -9.07 12.99 -0.41
CA ALA A 254 -9.28 11.79 -1.21
C ALA A 254 -8.74 11.95 -2.64
N PHE A 255 -8.90 13.13 -3.23
CA PHE A 255 -8.31 13.46 -4.53
C PHE A 255 -6.78 13.49 -4.49
N ILE A 256 -6.17 14.10 -3.46
CA ILE A 256 -4.71 14.09 -3.28
C ILE A 256 -4.19 12.66 -3.17
N TYR A 257 -4.82 11.85 -2.32
CA TYR A 257 -4.44 10.46 -2.13
C TYR A 257 -4.60 9.64 -3.42
N PHE A 258 -5.72 9.84 -4.14
CA PHE A 258 -5.94 9.23 -5.44
C PHE A 258 -4.84 9.59 -6.44
N GLY A 259 -4.45 10.88 -6.54
CA GLY A 259 -3.41 11.33 -7.47
C GLY A 259 -2.04 10.72 -7.16
N ILE A 260 -1.67 10.65 -5.88
CA ILE A 260 -0.40 10.02 -5.44
C ILE A 260 -0.42 8.51 -5.72
N THR A 261 -1.48 7.82 -5.32
CA THR A 261 -1.59 6.36 -5.47
C THR A 261 -1.84 5.95 -6.92
N TYR A 262 -2.40 6.83 -7.76
CA TYR A 262 -2.49 6.58 -9.20
C TYR A 262 -1.11 6.41 -9.83
N GLY A 263 -0.16 7.29 -9.49
CA GLY A 263 1.23 7.15 -9.91
C GLY A 263 1.88 5.85 -9.39
N LEU A 264 1.63 5.51 -8.12
CA LEU A 264 2.12 4.27 -7.52
C LEU A 264 1.71 3.04 -8.34
N TYR A 265 0.43 2.93 -8.65
CA TYR A 265 -0.09 1.74 -9.32
C TYR A 265 0.15 1.76 -10.83
N ALA A 266 0.02 2.91 -11.51
CA ALA A 266 0.30 3.02 -12.93
C ALA A 266 1.76 2.67 -13.24
N VAL A 267 2.70 3.27 -12.51
CA VAL A 267 4.14 2.98 -12.68
C VAL A 267 4.44 1.56 -12.18
N GLY A 268 3.96 1.17 -10.99
CA GLY A 268 4.26 -0.12 -10.38
C GLY A 268 3.88 -1.31 -11.26
N PHE A 269 2.71 -1.27 -11.93
CA PHE A 269 2.27 -2.35 -12.79
C PHE A 269 2.91 -2.35 -14.19
N PHE A 270 3.34 -1.18 -14.69
CA PHE A 270 3.91 -1.08 -16.03
C PHE A 270 5.43 -0.89 -16.07
N LEU A 271 6.10 -0.64 -14.95
CA LEU A 271 7.56 -0.44 -14.92
C LEU A 271 8.35 -1.62 -15.50
N PRO A 272 8.07 -2.90 -15.19
CA PRO A 272 8.75 -4.01 -15.83
C PRO A 272 8.56 -4.04 -17.35
N THR A 273 7.37 -3.69 -17.85
CA THR A 273 7.06 -3.57 -19.27
C THR A 273 7.81 -2.41 -19.92
N ILE A 274 7.91 -1.26 -19.22
CA ILE A 274 8.67 -0.10 -19.69
C ILE A 274 10.15 -0.45 -19.83
N ILE A 275 10.72 -1.13 -18.83
CA ILE A 275 12.14 -1.57 -18.86
C ILE A 275 12.37 -2.62 -19.95
N ALA A 276 11.43 -3.55 -20.17
CA ALA A 276 11.50 -4.48 -21.28
C ALA A 276 11.52 -3.74 -22.64
N GLY A 277 10.76 -2.66 -22.79
CA GLY A 277 10.74 -1.80 -23.98
C GLY A 277 12.04 -1.01 -24.21
N PHE A 278 12.95 -0.92 -23.22
CA PHE A 278 14.28 -0.28 -23.40
C PHE A 278 15.13 -1.00 -24.44
N GLN A 279 14.88 -2.30 -24.67
CA GLN A 279 15.55 -3.06 -25.73
C GLN A 279 15.28 -2.45 -27.11
N GLU A 280 14.03 -2.13 -27.39
CA GLU A 280 13.64 -1.52 -28.67
C GLU A 280 14.06 -0.04 -28.75
N GLN A 281 13.94 0.68 -27.65
CA GLN A 281 14.20 2.12 -27.61
C GLN A 281 15.70 2.48 -27.60
N TYR A 282 16.52 1.70 -26.89
CA TYR A 282 17.93 2.00 -26.63
C TYR A 282 18.91 0.92 -27.13
N GLY A 283 18.41 -0.18 -27.71
CA GLY A 283 19.24 -1.31 -28.13
C GLY A 283 19.84 -2.10 -26.95
N THR A 284 19.25 -2.02 -25.76
CA THR A 284 19.73 -2.76 -24.58
C THR A 284 19.30 -4.21 -24.67
N HIS A 285 20.19 -5.17 -24.37
CA HIS A 285 19.88 -6.60 -24.31
C HIS A 285 19.88 -7.07 -22.86
N LEU A 286 18.79 -6.79 -22.13
CA LEU A 286 18.65 -7.20 -20.75
C LEU A 286 17.94 -8.56 -20.65
N SER A 287 18.57 -9.51 -19.96
CA SER A 287 17.94 -10.76 -19.56
C SER A 287 16.76 -10.52 -18.60
N ILE A 288 15.92 -11.54 -18.37
CA ILE A 288 14.79 -11.46 -17.44
C ILE A 288 15.27 -11.04 -16.04
N ILE A 289 16.38 -11.62 -15.57
CA ILE A 289 16.98 -11.32 -14.26
C ILE A 289 17.49 -9.87 -14.19
N GLU A 290 18.21 -9.42 -15.23
CA GLU A 290 18.68 -8.04 -15.29
C GLU A 290 17.53 -7.02 -15.31
N ARG A 291 16.44 -7.30 -16.01
CA ARG A 291 15.23 -6.48 -15.97
C ARG A 291 14.63 -6.42 -14.56
N GLY A 292 14.60 -7.53 -13.83
CA GLY A 292 14.18 -7.58 -12.43
C GLY A 292 15.07 -6.74 -11.51
N LEU A 293 16.40 -6.86 -11.67
CA LEU A 293 17.37 -6.06 -10.91
C LEU A 293 17.22 -4.55 -11.20
N VAL A 294 17.12 -4.17 -12.47
CA VAL A 294 16.90 -2.76 -12.87
C VAL A 294 15.59 -2.23 -12.30
N THR A 295 14.51 -3.04 -12.33
CA THR A 295 13.22 -2.69 -11.74
C THR A 295 13.31 -2.49 -10.22
N SER A 296 14.19 -3.20 -9.52
CA SER A 296 14.35 -3.07 -8.06
C SER A 296 14.99 -1.75 -7.63
N VAL A 297 15.86 -1.15 -8.47
CA VAL A 297 16.64 0.04 -8.12
C VAL A 297 15.78 1.21 -7.63
N PRO A 298 14.72 1.65 -8.33
CA PRO A 298 13.86 2.73 -7.84
C PRO A 298 13.27 2.49 -6.45
N TYR A 299 12.89 1.25 -6.15
CA TYR A 299 12.27 0.90 -4.87
C TYR A 299 13.27 0.79 -3.73
N VAL A 300 14.49 0.32 -3.99
CA VAL A 300 15.60 0.35 -3.01
C VAL A 300 15.94 1.78 -2.63
N VAL A 301 16.12 2.66 -3.61
CA VAL A 301 16.41 4.08 -3.37
C VAL A 301 15.25 4.72 -2.60
N ALA A 302 14.00 4.45 -3.00
CA ALA A 302 12.82 4.96 -2.32
C ALA A 302 12.74 4.51 -0.86
N ALA A 303 13.02 3.24 -0.56
CA ALA A 303 13.04 2.72 0.81
C ALA A 303 14.06 3.44 1.71
N VAL A 304 15.23 3.81 1.13
CA VAL A 304 16.27 4.56 1.85
C VAL A 304 15.87 6.02 2.07
N VAL A 305 15.29 6.68 1.06
CA VAL A 305 15.00 8.13 1.08
C VAL A 305 13.73 8.44 1.88
N MET A 306 12.69 7.58 1.84
CA MET A 306 11.40 7.86 2.47
C MET A 306 11.50 8.05 4.00
N VAL A 307 12.39 7.32 4.67
CA VAL A 307 12.52 7.37 6.14
C VAL A 307 13.12 8.69 6.63
N PRO A 308 14.27 9.18 6.10
CA PRO A 308 14.76 10.52 6.42
C PRO A 308 13.77 11.62 6.08
N TRP A 309 13.06 11.50 4.94
CA TRP A 309 12.06 12.48 4.51
C TRP A 309 10.90 12.59 5.50
N ALA A 310 10.31 11.47 5.91
CA ALA A 310 9.25 11.45 6.90
C ALA A 310 9.72 11.98 8.27
N ARG A 311 10.93 11.60 8.71
CA ARG A 311 11.53 12.12 9.95
C ARG A 311 11.76 13.62 9.91
N HIS A 312 12.15 14.17 8.76
CA HIS A 312 12.33 15.62 8.59
C HIS A 312 10.98 16.33 8.71
N SER A 313 9.94 15.82 8.07
CA SER A 313 8.57 16.33 8.24
C SER A 313 8.11 16.28 9.70
N ASP A 314 8.40 15.19 10.43
CA ASP A 314 8.04 15.06 11.85
C ASP A 314 8.77 16.08 12.73
N ARG A 315 10.06 16.32 12.48
CA ARG A 315 10.88 17.27 13.25
C ARG A 315 10.49 18.72 13.01
N THR A 316 10.12 19.06 11.78
CA THR A 316 9.76 20.43 11.40
C THR A 316 8.29 20.75 11.67
N GLY A 317 7.44 19.73 11.86
CA GLY A 317 5.98 19.86 11.93
C GLY A 317 5.34 20.27 10.59
N GLU A 318 6.15 20.44 9.54
CA GLU A 318 5.68 20.85 8.22
C GLU A 318 5.24 19.62 7.41
N ARG A 319 3.99 19.58 6.96
CA ARG A 319 3.39 18.45 6.25
C ARG A 319 3.08 18.78 4.79
N VAL A 320 2.64 20.00 4.52
CA VAL A 320 2.12 20.42 3.21
C VAL A 320 3.18 20.32 2.14
N TRP A 321 4.35 20.93 2.38
CA TRP A 321 5.45 20.91 1.43
C TRP A 321 6.14 19.53 1.36
N HIS A 322 6.10 18.75 2.45
CA HIS A 322 6.60 17.37 2.42
C HIS A 322 5.73 16.41 1.60
N VAL A 323 4.51 16.81 1.26
CA VAL A 323 3.67 16.12 0.26
C VAL A 323 3.77 16.78 -1.11
N ALA A 324 3.73 18.12 -1.16
CA ALA A 324 3.70 18.87 -2.42
C ALA A 324 4.99 18.74 -3.23
N ILE A 325 6.16 18.91 -2.59
CA ILE A 325 7.46 18.81 -3.29
C ILE A 325 7.65 17.43 -3.95
N PRO A 326 7.48 16.31 -3.24
CA PRO A 326 7.50 15.00 -3.90
C PRO A 326 6.50 14.88 -5.03
N ALA A 327 5.25 15.31 -4.85
CA ALA A 327 4.23 15.23 -5.90
C ALA A 327 4.61 16.06 -7.15
N ILE A 328 5.23 17.23 -6.98
CA ILE A 328 5.75 18.04 -8.10
C ILE A 328 6.91 17.31 -8.79
N VAL A 329 7.89 16.84 -8.01
CA VAL A 329 9.05 16.13 -8.55
C VAL A 329 8.62 14.89 -9.33
N GLY A 330 7.73 14.07 -8.78
CA GLY A 330 7.19 12.88 -9.45
C GLY A 330 6.37 13.22 -10.70
N GLY A 331 5.54 14.27 -10.59
CA GLY A 331 4.71 14.74 -11.69
C GLY A 331 5.49 15.27 -12.89
N VAL A 332 6.68 15.82 -12.66
CA VAL A 332 7.58 16.29 -13.72
C VAL A 332 8.50 15.17 -14.20
N SER A 333 9.10 14.40 -13.29
CA SER A 333 10.14 13.43 -13.66
C SER A 333 9.59 12.28 -14.50
N ILE A 334 8.36 11.80 -14.25
CA ILE A 334 7.85 10.64 -14.99
C ILE A 334 7.60 10.92 -16.48
N PRO A 335 6.97 12.03 -16.89
CA PRO A 335 6.88 12.38 -18.31
C PRO A 335 8.27 12.65 -18.93
N VAL A 336 9.19 13.28 -18.18
CA VAL A 336 10.52 13.59 -18.66
C VAL A 336 11.32 12.33 -18.99
N ALA A 337 11.14 11.24 -18.23
CA ALA A 337 11.80 9.96 -18.50
C ALA A 337 11.59 9.46 -19.94
N LEU A 338 10.44 9.78 -20.55
CA LEU A 338 10.07 9.33 -21.89
C LEU A 338 10.83 10.03 -23.04
N TYR A 339 11.44 11.18 -22.76
CA TYR A 339 12.17 11.99 -23.74
C TYR A 339 13.68 11.86 -23.57
N MET A 340 14.12 11.06 -22.58
CA MET A 340 15.54 10.77 -22.41
C MET A 340 16.02 9.86 -23.55
N THR A 341 17.16 10.20 -24.10
CA THR A 341 17.82 9.41 -25.15
C THR A 341 18.78 8.37 -24.59
N ASP A 342 19.07 8.49 -23.31
CA ASP A 342 19.97 7.61 -22.55
C ASP A 342 19.18 6.80 -21.52
N PRO A 343 19.33 5.46 -21.45
CA PRO A 343 18.58 4.60 -20.52
C PRO A 343 18.91 4.90 -19.04
N TYR A 344 20.12 5.35 -18.72
CA TYR A 344 20.48 5.70 -17.34
C TYR A 344 19.75 6.96 -16.87
N LEU A 345 19.66 7.98 -17.75
CA LEU A 345 18.89 9.20 -17.45
C LEU A 345 17.40 8.92 -17.33
N ALA A 346 16.86 8.03 -18.17
CA ALA A 346 15.47 7.57 -18.05
C ALA A 346 15.23 6.87 -16.70
N MET A 347 16.14 6.00 -16.26
CA MET A 347 16.07 5.31 -14.97
C MET A 347 16.20 6.27 -13.77
N ILE A 348 17.03 7.31 -13.87
CA ILE A 348 17.11 8.35 -12.84
C ILE A 348 15.76 9.06 -12.71
N ALA A 349 15.13 9.45 -13.81
CA ALA A 349 13.82 10.12 -13.80
C ALA A 349 12.72 9.22 -13.25
N VAL A 350 12.69 7.93 -13.60
CA VAL A 350 11.78 6.92 -13.03
C VAL A 350 12.03 6.73 -11.54
N THR A 351 13.30 6.70 -11.11
CA THR A 351 13.69 6.58 -9.70
C THR A 351 13.20 7.79 -8.90
N LEU A 352 13.37 9.00 -9.42
CA LEU A 352 12.85 10.22 -8.79
C LEU A 352 11.32 10.17 -8.65
N SER A 353 10.61 9.70 -9.66
CA SER A 353 9.15 9.54 -9.59
C SER A 353 8.74 8.52 -8.53
N THR A 354 9.40 7.37 -8.47
CA THR A 354 9.11 6.32 -7.47
C THR A 354 9.40 6.82 -6.05
N CYS A 355 10.55 7.48 -5.83
CA CYS A 355 10.90 8.10 -4.55
C CYS A 355 9.86 9.15 -4.14
N SER A 356 9.38 9.93 -5.09
CA SER A 356 8.37 10.96 -4.85
C SER A 356 7.09 10.39 -4.27
N VAL A 357 6.55 9.34 -4.87
CA VAL A 357 5.35 8.66 -4.36
C VAL A 357 5.59 8.08 -2.97
N MET A 358 6.71 7.37 -2.77
CA MET A 358 7.03 6.72 -1.49
C MET A 358 7.32 7.73 -0.37
N CYS A 359 7.85 8.91 -0.67
CA CYS A 359 8.06 9.98 0.30
C CYS A 359 6.75 10.70 0.66
N ALA A 360 5.85 10.90 -0.30
CA ALA A 360 4.59 11.59 -0.09
C ALA A 360 3.60 10.79 0.77
N LEU A 361 3.52 9.47 0.57
CA LEU A 361 2.51 8.60 1.19
C LEU A 361 2.50 8.63 2.73
N PRO A 362 3.63 8.38 3.45
CA PRO A 362 3.61 8.37 4.90
C PRO A 362 3.29 9.75 5.49
N VAL A 363 3.76 10.83 4.86
CA VAL A 363 3.48 12.20 5.30
C VAL A 363 2.03 12.57 5.04
N PHE A 364 1.46 12.15 3.91
CA PHE A 364 0.05 12.39 3.58
C PHE A 364 -0.89 11.90 4.69
N TRP A 365 -0.67 10.70 5.24
CA TRP A 365 -1.55 10.14 6.27
C TRP A 365 -1.53 10.89 7.60
N SER A 366 -0.60 11.83 7.80
CA SER A 366 -0.64 12.74 8.94
C SER A 366 -1.58 13.94 8.70
N LEU A 367 -1.95 14.28 7.46
CA LEU A 367 -2.84 15.41 7.16
C LEU A 367 -4.29 15.22 7.64
N PRO A 368 -4.95 14.07 7.43
CA PRO A 368 -6.32 13.86 7.91
C PRO A 368 -6.45 14.02 9.43
N SER A 369 -5.45 13.57 10.20
CA SER A 369 -5.46 13.64 11.66
C SER A 369 -5.33 15.05 12.24
N THR A 370 -4.95 16.05 11.42
CA THR A 370 -4.83 17.43 11.88
C THR A 370 -6.17 18.11 12.08
N PHE A 371 -7.28 17.56 11.55
CA PHE A 371 -8.61 18.18 11.64
C PHE A 371 -9.77 17.17 11.77
N LEU A 372 -9.49 15.87 11.71
CA LEU A 372 -10.49 14.83 11.93
C LEU A 372 -10.25 14.16 13.29
N THR A 373 -11.28 14.12 14.12
CA THR A 373 -11.26 13.48 15.43
C THR A 373 -12.42 12.51 15.59
N GLY A 374 -12.30 11.53 16.47
CA GLY A 374 -13.37 10.58 16.81
C GLY A 374 -13.90 9.76 15.62
N LEU A 375 -15.19 9.54 15.57
CA LEU A 375 -15.89 8.77 14.53
C LEU A 375 -15.78 9.40 13.13
N ALA A 376 -15.67 10.73 13.05
CA ALA A 376 -15.47 11.45 11.80
C ALA A 376 -14.10 11.16 11.20
N ALA A 377 -13.07 10.98 12.03
CA ALA A 377 -11.73 10.57 11.57
C ALA A 377 -11.78 9.16 10.95
N ALA A 378 -12.40 8.20 11.62
CA ALA A 378 -12.52 6.85 11.10
C ALA A 378 -13.25 6.80 9.75
N GLY A 379 -14.41 7.47 9.64
CA GLY A 379 -15.17 7.54 8.40
C GLY A 379 -14.46 8.31 7.29
N GLY A 380 -13.83 9.44 7.61
CA GLY A 380 -13.07 10.25 6.65
C GLY A 380 -11.84 9.51 6.12
N ILE A 381 -11.06 8.89 6.98
CA ILE A 381 -9.91 8.05 6.61
C ILE A 381 -10.34 6.88 5.72
N ALA A 382 -11.44 6.21 6.07
CA ALA A 382 -11.99 5.12 5.27
C ALA A 382 -12.40 5.59 3.87
N LEU A 383 -13.07 6.75 3.75
CA LEU A 383 -13.47 7.31 2.46
C LEU A 383 -12.25 7.71 1.61
N ILE A 384 -11.25 8.37 2.23
CA ILE A 384 -10.00 8.73 1.55
C ILE A 384 -9.31 7.47 1.01
N ASN A 385 -9.19 6.43 1.84
CA ASN A 385 -8.57 5.17 1.45
C ASN A 385 -9.35 4.46 0.32
N SER A 386 -10.68 4.42 0.44
CA SER A 386 -11.52 3.78 -0.57
C SER A 386 -11.45 4.46 -1.93
N ILE A 387 -11.50 5.80 -1.97
CA ILE A 387 -11.33 6.56 -3.21
C ILE A 387 -9.91 6.40 -3.76
N GLY A 388 -8.90 6.42 -2.88
CA GLY A 388 -7.51 6.18 -3.27
C GLY A 388 -7.31 4.80 -3.88
N ASN A 389 -7.93 3.75 -3.33
CA ASN A 389 -7.85 2.39 -3.86
C ASN A 389 -8.47 2.24 -5.27
N LEU A 390 -9.43 3.10 -5.65
CA LEU A 390 -9.94 3.14 -7.03
C LEU A 390 -8.86 3.58 -8.04
N SER A 391 -7.81 4.27 -7.60
CA SER A 391 -6.64 4.55 -8.45
C SER A 391 -5.90 3.27 -8.84
N GLY A 392 -5.95 2.24 -8.00
CA GLY A 392 -5.40 0.92 -8.30
C GLY A 392 -6.11 0.20 -9.45
N PHE A 393 -7.40 0.52 -9.70
CA PHE A 393 -8.08 0.10 -10.91
C PHE A 393 -7.80 1.05 -12.08
N SER A 394 -8.04 2.35 -11.88
CA SER A 394 -7.96 3.33 -12.97
C SER A 394 -6.53 3.53 -13.49
N GLY A 395 -5.51 3.46 -12.64
CA GLY A 395 -4.11 3.61 -13.03
C GLY A 395 -3.68 2.58 -14.08
N PRO A 396 -3.67 1.29 -13.76
CA PRO A 396 -3.30 0.24 -14.73
C PRO A 396 -4.23 0.18 -15.92
N TYR A 397 -5.55 0.30 -15.73
CA TYR A 397 -6.51 0.23 -16.81
C TYR A 397 -6.34 1.36 -17.84
N ILE A 398 -6.27 2.61 -17.39
CA ILE A 398 -6.08 3.78 -18.28
C ILE A 398 -4.70 3.73 -18.92
N THR A 399 -3.67 3.31 -18.19
CA THR A 399 -2.32 3.14 -18.75
C THR A 399 -2.33 2.10 -19.87
N GLY A 400 -2.91 0.93 -19.65
CA GLY A 400 -3.01 -0.10 -20.66
C GLY A 400 -3.87 0.30 -21.85
N TRP A 401 -5.00 0.99 -21.61
CA TRP A 401 -5.89 1.48 -22.67
C TRP A 401 -5.21 2.53 -23.53
N LEU A 402 -4.56 3.53 -22.95
CA LEU A 402 -3.84 4.56 -23.68
C LEU A 402 -2.64 3.98 -24.44
N THR A 403 -1.91 3.06 -23.84
CA THR A 403 -0.80 2.36 -24.50
C THR A 403 -1.30 1.55 -25.70
N GLY A 404 -2.45 0.87 -25.57
CA GLY A 404 -3.07 0.14 -26.68
C GLY A 404 -3.55 1.05 -27.82
N LEU A 405 -4.00 2.27 -27.52
CA LEU A 405 -4.43 3.26 -28.52
C LEU A 405 -3.26 3.92 -29.26
N THR A 406 -2.18 4.23 -28.55
CA THR A 406 -1.08 5.06 -29.06
C THR A 406 0.16 4.24 -29.47
N GLY A 407 0.16 2.94 -29.17
CA GLY A 407 1.31 2.06 -29.39
C GLY A 407 2.47 2.28 -28.41
N ASN A 408 2.34 3.20 -27.45
CA ASN A 408 3.38 3.48 -26.46
C ASN A 408 2.80 4.06 -25.16
N ALA A 409 3.58 4.05 -24.07
CA ALA A 409 3.15 4.50 -22.76
C ALA A 409 3.17 6.03 -22.57
N ARG A 410 3.58 6.83 -23.57
CA ARG A 410 3.82 8.28 -23.39
C ARG A 410 2.61 9.03 -22.84
N LEU A 411 1.47 8.89 -23.48
CA LEU A 411 0.24 9.58 -23.05
C LEU A 411 -0.20 9.15 -21.66
N ALA A 412 -0.07 7.86 -21.34
CA ALA A 412 -0.40 7.34 -20.03
C ALA A 412 0.47 7.97 -18.91
N LEU A 413 1.77 8.11 -19.14
CA LEU A 413 2.67 8.71 -18.16
C LEU A 413 2.47 10.23 -18.03
N TRP A 414 2.02 10.92 -19.09
CA TRP A 414 1.54 12.31 -18.97
C TRP A 414 0.31 12.44 -18.07
N VAL A 415 -0.62 11.47 -18.10
CA VAL A 415 -1.76 11.44 -17.18
C VAL A 415 -1.29 11.27 -15.74
N VAL A 416 -0.32 10.39 -15.49
CA VAL A 416 0.31 10.24 -14.15
C VAL A 416 0.91 11.55 -13.69
N GLY A 417 1.69 12.23 -14.54
CA GLY A 417 2.30 13.51 -14.24
C GLY A 417 1.26 14.59 -13.90
N ALA A 418 0.23 14.72 -14.74
CA ALA A 418 -0.82 15.72 -14.56
C ALA A 418 -1.61 15.51 -13.25
N LEU A 419 -1.96 14.27 -12.91
CA LEU A 419 -2.66 13.96 -11.66
C LEU A 419 -1.78 14.23 -10.44
N SER A 420 -0.49 13.91 -10.50
CA SER A 420 0.46 14.21 -9.43
C SER A 420 0.63 15.71 -9.21
N LEU A 421 0.75 16.50 -10.27
CA LEU A 421 0.81 17.98 -10.20
C LEU A 421 -0.50 18.57 -9.69
N ALA A 422 -1.65 18.04 -10.11
CA ALA A 422 -2.94 18.47 -9.59
C ALA A 422 -3.07 18.15 -8.09
N ALA A 423 -2.63 16.99 -7.64
CA ALA A 423 -2.57 16.63 -6.23
C ALA A 423 -1.67 17.60 -5.43
N ALA A 424 -0.49 17.94 -5.97
CA ALA A 424 0.39 18.94 -5.37
C ALA A 424 -0.27 20.31 -5.24
N ALA A 425 -0.94 20.79 -6.28
CA ALA A 425 -1.66 22.06 -6.24
C ALA A 425 -2.79 22.06 -5.19
N VAL A 426 -3.53 20.95 -5.08
CA VAL A 426 -4.62 20.81 -4.10
C VAL A 426 -4.07 20.75 -2.68
N VAL A 427 -2.97 20.07 -2.41
CA VAL A 427 -2.39 20.04 -1.07
C VAL A 427 -1.87 21.38 -0.63
N VAL A 428 -1.25 22.16 -1.53
CA VAL A 428 -0.81 23.54 -1.24
C VAL A 428 -2.02 24.44 -0.97
N TYR A 429 -3.07 24.33 -1.79
CA TYR A 429 -4.31 25.08 -1.58
C TYR A 429 -4.95 24.80 -0.21
N LEU A 430 -4.98 23.53 0.23
CA LEU A 430 -5.49 23.15 1.56
C LEU A 430 -4.62 23.70 2.69
N GLY A 431 -3.30 23.71 2.50
CA GLY A 431 -2.34 24.19 3.51
C GLY A 431 -2.38 25.70 3.74
N VAL A 432 -2.84 26.46 2.74
CA VAL A 432 -2.97 27.94 2.85
C VAL A 432 -4.27 28.36 3.57
N LYS A 433 -5.30 27.49 3.57
CA LYS A 433 -6.57 27.79 4.25
C LYS A 433 -6.51 27.42 5.72
N PRO A 434 -6.83 28.32 6.67
CA PRO A 434 -6.94 27.99 8.09
C PRO A 434 -7.98 26.89 8.30
N GLY A 435 -7.71 26.00 9.27
CA GLY A 435 -8.68 24.98 9.70
C GLY A 435 -9.94 25.64 10.28
N PRO A 436 -11.09 24.94 10.30
CA PRO A 436 -12.33 25.47 10.86
C PRO A 436 -12.16 25.95 12.31
N ASP A 437 -11.29 25.31 13.09
CA ASP A 437 -11.03 25.71 14.48
C ASP A 437 -10.30 27.06 14.60
N ARG A 438 -9.40 27.38 13.65
CA ARG A 438 -8.75 28.70 13.60
C ARG A 438 -9.67 29.80 13.02
N GLU A 439 -10.68 29.42 12.28
CA GLU A 439 -11.70 30.33 11.79
C GLU A 439 -12.68 30.72 12.91
N VAL A 440 -13.02 29.75 13.79
CA VAL A 440 -13.79 29.98 15.01
C VAL A 440 -13.00 30.84 16.01
N GLU A 441 -11.73 30.50 16.29
CA GLU A 441 -10.84 31.32 17.16
C GLU A 441 -10.66 32.78 16.63
N ARG A 442 -10.59 32.97 15.30
CA ARG A 442 -10.52 34.32 14.72
C ARG A 442 -11.84 35.11 14.86
N LEU A 443 -12.97 34.42 14.79
CA LEU A 443 -14.29 35.05 14.98
C LEU A 443 -14.53 35.35 16.46
N ASP A 444 -14.06 34.52 17.39
CA ASP A 444 -14.12 34.76 18.84
C ASP A 444 -13.14 35.85 19.31
N GLN A 445 -12.04 36.12 18.57
CA GLN A 445 -11.09 37.19 18.88
C GLN A 445 -11.48 38.52 18.19
N ALA A 446 -12.44 38.54 17.26
CA ALA A 446 -12.91 39.70 16.54
C ALA A 446 -14.26 40.23 17.06
N GLY A 447 -14.88 39.57 18.07
CA GLY A 447 -16.09 40.04 18.78
C GLY A 447 -15.79 40.41 20.20
#